data_0726d68b786d5b9dae0643787db2e987
#
_entry.id   0726d68b786d5b9dae0643787db2e987
#
_cell.length_a   1.000
_cell.length_b   1.000
_cell.length_c   1.000
_cell.angle_alpha   90.00
_cell.angle_beta   90.00
_cell.angle_gamma   90.00
#
_symmetry.space_group_name_H-M   'P 1'
#
loop_
_entity.id
_entity.type
_entity.pdbx_description
1 polymer ?
#
loop_
_entity_poly.entity_id
_entity_poly.type
_entity_poly.pdbx_seq_one_letter_code
_entity_poly.pdbx_strand_id
1 'polypeptide(L)'
;MQKALIFLVMSLGFFSLQVIESEAASSKISMSLKQTPGGDEPIVTLYGSLKPAKSGIKVSVQIQLDGKWQDTRFSAKTARVGTWQVVAVATALNAKVNYRAKAKIGSKYIYSSIKSITVRSIPEISNAASISVVDQFGPGGRIHGADISRWQHPNGATINFEKMYAAGIRFVIIKASDTRDDADALALKYVMMDRSAAQAAGIFTGLYHYAVLPDVSTNEQVIIDAQTQAQKALWRLGALGGYNERDLPYALDLENNCVRLSGSTCARYLPKTQITLWAKTFLKIIKEKTDRTPIIYSYPSFLEGAMVRDEELRQYPLWLAQYAINPADPLAQPGIKDGGCYVHSWTTANCSSTWTIWQYSSCGIAPKYGVPGSRLDLNVFRGAPSTFLDLMKGRWVPEVADQMPKNEPTAITYKNVKFSTADKPVSLEVDVIRPDGRPVVTGTVRFYVNPLTPINPKPIQTVVRATSGSWKLSIKGIPEGAWTGDIGFVDATGTHAVSKAAIEFSIGQALPVSPTATPKPTPIPSKKPAIDGCKYQIKN
;
A
#
# COMPACT_ATOMS: atom_id res chain seq x y z
N MET A 1 -89.52 -46.35 0.01
CA MET A 1 -89.90 -46.03 -1.36
C MET A 1 -89.12 -44.88 -1.81
N GLN A 2 -88.59 -44.86 -2.93
CA GLN A 2 -87.69 -43.98 -3.66
C GLN A 2 -86.17 -44.09 -3.32
N LYS A 3 -85.51 -44.80 -4.25
CA LYS A 3 -84.05 -44.92 -4.35
C LYS A 3 -83.47 -43.63 -4.95
N ALA A 4 -82.55 -43.01 -4.29
CA ALA A 4 -81.75 -41.95 -4.86
C ALA A 4 -80.43 -42.51 -5.38
N LEU A 5 -80.16 -42.30 -6.68
CA LEU A 5 -78.99 -42.68 -7.43
C LEU A 5 -77.94 -41.57 -7.29
N ILE A 6 -76.79 -41.88 -6.74
CA ILE A 6 -75.69 -40.91 -6.61
C ILE A 6 -74.78 -41.12 -7.83
N PHE A 7 -74.70 -40.10 -8.70
CA PHE A 7 -73.71 -40.01 -9.77
C PHE A 7 -72.40 -39.42 -9.22
N LEU A 8 -71.37 -40.25 -9.32
CA LEU A 8 -69.99 -39.82 -9.02
C LEU A 8 -69.38 -39.20 -10.26
N VAL A 9 -69.24 -37.87 -10.29
CA VAL A 9 -68.52 -37.17 -11.34
C VAL A 9 -67.04 -37.04 -10.94
N MET A 10 -66.17 -37.80 -11.61
CA MET A 10 -64.71 -37.61 -11.55
C MET A 10 -64.35 -36.36 -12.34
N SER A 11 -64.01 -35.26 -11.66
CA SER A 11 -63.36 -34.10 -12.26
C SER A 11 -61.88 -34.32 -12.33
N LEU A 12 -61.34 -34.57 -13.52
CA LEU A 12 -59.89 -34.46 -13.81
C LEU A 12 -59.48 -32.99 -13.68
N GLY A 13 -58.83 -32.66 -12.57
CA GLY A 13 -58.16 -31.38 -12.40
C GLY A 13 -56.89 -31.34 -13.22
N PHE A 14 -56.86 -30.58 -14.29
CA PHE A 14 -55.62 -30.15 -14.95
C PHE A 14 -54.89 -29.23 -14.00
N PHE A 15 -53.79 -29.71 -13.36
CA PHE A 15 -52.80 -28.86 -12.73
C PHE A 15 -51.95 -28.25 -13.84
N SER A 16 -52.25 -27.00 -14.22
CA SER A 16 -51.34 -26.19 -14.99
C SER A 16 -50.15 -25.81 -14.08
N LEU A 17 -49.01 -26.46 -14.28
CA LEU A 17 -47.75 -25.92 -13.74
C LEU A 17 -47.50 -24.52 -14.36
N GLN A 18 -47.85 -23.47 -13.61
CA GLN A 18 -47.30 -22.19 -13.91
C GLN A 18 -45.81 -22.22 -13.62
N VAL A 19 -45.03 -22.28 -14.68
CA VAL A 19 -43.61 -21.97 -14.62
C VAL A 19 -43.50 -20.51 -14.22
N ILE A 20 -43.23 -20.26 -12.94
CA ILE A 20 -42.84 -18.93 -12.49
C ILE A 20 -41.49 -18.67 -13.13
N GLU A 21 -41.47 -18.05 -14.29
CA GLU A 21 -40.25 -17.44 -14.78
C GLU A 21 -39.77 -16.43 -13.75
N SER A 22 -38.79 -16.83 -12.97
CA SER A 22 -38.03 -15.91 -12.11
C SER A 22 -37.39 -14.90 -13.05
N GLU A 23 -38.00 -13.72 -13.20
CA GLU A 23 -37.34 -12.59 -13.83
C GLU A 23 -36.00 -12.40 -13.12
N ALA A 24 -34.93 -12.79 -13.79
CA ALA A 24 -33.59 -12.57 -13.30
C ALA A 24 -33.41 -11.07 -13.04
N ALA A 25 -33.38 -10.69 -11.78
CA ALA A 25 -33.31 -9.29 -11.37
C ALA A 25 -32.22 -8.58 -12.17
N SER A 26 -32.60 -7.58 -12.95
CA SER A 26 -31.68 -6.85 -13.81
C SER A 26 -30.58 -6.21 -12.97
N SER A 27 -29.32 -6.48 -13.31
CA SER A 27 -28.20 -5.94 -12.57
C SER A 27 -28.17 -4.41 -12.65
N LYS A 28 -28.07 -3.76 -11.50
CA LYS A 28 -28.02 -2.29 -11.38
C LYS A 28 -26.75 -1.87 -10.64
N ILE A 29 -26.11 -0.81 -11.13
CA ILE A 29 -24.98 -0.17 -10.47
C ILE A 29 -25.37 1.22 -10.00
N SER A 30 -25.12 1.52 -8.72
CA SER A 30 -25.29 2.85 -8.14
C SER A 30 -23.95 3.57 -8.05
N MET A 31 -23.98 4.91 -8.03
CA MET A 31 -22.84 5.76 -7.78
C MET A 31 -23.25 7.00 -7.00
N SER A 32 -22.43 7.34 -6.03
CA SER A 32 -22.40 8.62 -5.34
C SER A 32 -20.97 9.17 -5.43
N LEU A 33 -20.82 10.46 -5.20
CA LEU A 33 -19.50 11.09 -5.22
C LEU A 33 -19.43 12.20 -4.18
N LYS A 34 -18.21 12.45 -3.72
CA LYS A 34 -17.89 13.57 -2.84
C LYS A 34 -16.51 14.11 -3.20
N GLN A 35 -16.31 15.40 -3.02
CA GLN A 35 -14.97 15.96 -3.00
C GLN A 35 -14.32 15.59 -1.67
N THR A 36 -13.08 15.12 -1.72
CA THR A 36 -12.26 15.01 -0.53
C THR A 36 -11.59 16.37 -0.34
N PRO A 37 -11.86 17.08 0.77
CA PRO A 37 -11.22 18.34 1.01
C PRO A 37 -9.73 18.15 1.29
N GLY A 38 -8.92 19.09 0.88
CA GLY A 38 -7.51 19.20 1.22
C GLY A 38 -6.51 18.84 0.10
N GLY A 39 -5.35 19.42 0.17
CA GLY A 39 -4.19 19.20 -0.69
C GLY A 39 -4.17 19.97 -2.00
N ASP A 40 -3.03 19.92 -2.64
CA ASP A 40 -2.77 20.65 -3.90
C ASP A 40 -3.53 20.03 -5.08
N GLU A 41 -4.00 18.77 -4.95
CA GLU A 41 -4.79 18.11 -5.96
C GLU A 41 -6.24 17.88 -5.50
N PRO A 42 -7.22 18.32 -6.29
CA PRO A 42 -8.62 18.12 -5.97
C PRO A 42 -9.01 16.66 -6.20
N ILE A 43 -9.31 15.97 -5.13
CA ILE A 43 -9.66 14.55 -5.15
C ILE A 43 -11.17 14.39 -5.08
N VAL A 44 -11.70 13.54 -5.97
CA VAL A 44 -13.09 13.12 -5.98
C VAL A 44 -13.16 11.65 -5.61
N THR A 45 -13.88 11.33 -4.54
CA THR A 45 -14.19 9.95 -4.19
C THR A 45 -15.53 9.55 -4.79
N LEU A 46 -15.50 8.53 -5.65
CA LEU A 46 -16.68 7.93 -6.24
C LEU A 46 -16.92 6.56 -5.59
N TYR A 47 -18.12 6.31 -5.14
CA TYR A 47 -18.46 5.07 -4.44
C TYR A 47 -19.89 4.64 -4.75
N GLY A 48 -20.17 3.36 -4.54
CA GLY A 48 -21.49 2.84 -4.81
C GLY A 48 -21.63 1.34 -4.59
N SER A 49 -22.65 0.75 -5.19
CA SER A 49 -22.91 -0.69 -5.08
C SER A 49 -23.42 -1.27 -6.38
N LEU A 50 -23.12 -2.55 -6.58
CA LEU A 50 -23.70 -3.41 -7.60
C LEU A 50 -24.77 -4.29 -6.94
N LYS A 51 -25.96 -4.36 -7.52
CA LYS A 51 -27.07 -5.23 -7.12
C LYS A 51 -27.52 -6.07 -8.31
N PRO A 52 -27.73 -7.39 -8.15
CA PRO A 52 -27.36 -8.17 -6.97
C PRO A 52 -25.86 -8.12 -6.69
N ALA A 53 -25.47 -8.30 -5.43
CA ALA A 53 -24.08 -8.22 -5.00
C ALA A 53 -23.23 -9.30 -5.69
N LYS A 54 -22.14 -8.88 -6.32
CA LYS A 54 -21.16 -9.78 -6.95
C LYS A 54 -19.77 -9.23 -6.71
N SER A 55 -18.88 -10.06 -6.17
CA SER A 55 -17.49 -9.71 -5.92
C SER A 55 -16.65 -9.73 -7.19
N GLY A 56 -15.58 -8.92 -7.22
CA GLY A 56 -14.56 -8.96 -8.28
C GLY A 56 -14.97 -8.29 -9.61
N ILE A 57 -16.16 -7.73 -9.71
CA ILE A 57 -16.59 -7.02 -10.93
C ILE A 57 -15.83 -5.70 -11.05
N LYS A 58 -15.15 -5.50 -12.18
CA LYS A 58 -14.46 -4.25 -12.46
C LYS A 58 -15.50 -3.14 -12.73
N VAL A 59 -15.43 -2.09 -11.93
CA VAL A 59 -16.18 -0.85 -12.10
C VAL A 59 -15.21 0.22 -12.58
N SER A 60 -15.40 0.72 -13.79
CA SER A 60 -14.65 1.83 -14.37
C SER A 60 -15.43 3.13 -14.23
N VAL A 61 -14.73 4.22 -14.06
CA VAL A 61 -15.32 5.56 -14.02
C VAL A 61 -15.23 6.19 -15.41
N GLN A 62 -16.33 6.73 -15.88
CA GLN A 62 -16.38 7.56 -17.09
C GLN A 62 -16.64 9.01 -16.71
N ILE A 63 -16.05 9.90 -17.49
CA ILE A 63 -16.23 11.35 -17.45
C ILE A 63 -16.87 11.83 -18.73
N GLN A 64 -17.68 12.87 -18.64
CA GLN A 64 -18.23 13.53 -19.83
C GLN A 64 -17.38 14.75 -20.19
N LEU A 65 -16.73 14.72 -21.34
CA LEU A 65 -15.98 15.83 -21.93
C LEU A 65 -16.60 16.17 -23.28
N ASP A 66 -16.90 17.43 -23.52
CA ASP A 66 -17.50 17.92 -24.77
C ASP A 66 -18.76 17.13 -25.21
N GLY A 67 -19.60 16.81 -24.22
CA GLY A 67 -20.81 16.02 -24.43
C GLY A 67 -20.60 14.53 -24.63
N LYS A 68 -19.37 14.03 -24.77
CA LYS A 68 -19.03 12.63 -25.02
C LYS A 68 -18.52 11.94 -23.75
N TRP A 69 -18.91 10.67 -23.56
CA TRP A 69 -18.43 9.85 -22.46
C TRP A 69 -17.09 9.21 -22.81
N GLN A 70 -16.10 9.44 -21.96
CA GLN A 70 -14.76 8.87 -22.08
C GLN A 70 -14.42 8.01 -20.86
N ASP A 71 -13.77 6.87 -21.09
CA ASP A 71 -13.24 6.02 -20.01
C ASP A 71 -12.04 6.70 -19.37
N THR A 72 -12.04 6.79 -18.04
CA THR A 72 -10.87 7.24 -17.29
C THR A 72 -9.98 6.05 -16.92
N ARG A 73 -8.75 6.34 -16.46
CA ARG A 73 -7.86 5.30 -15.90
C ARG A 73 -8.33 4.76 -14.55
N PHE A 74 -9.33 5.38 -13.93
CA PHE A 74 -9.77 5.06 -12.58
C PHE A 74 -10.78 3.92 -12.58
N SER A 75 -10.48 2.88 -11.83
CA SER A 75 -11.36 1.72 -11.67
C SER A 75 -11.14 1.03 -10.33
N ALA A 76 -12.16 0.30 -9.85
CA ALA A 76 -12.07 -0.58 -8.69
C ALA A 76 -12.80 -1.89 -8.96
N LYS A 77 -12.53 -2.91 -8.14
CA LYS A 77 -13.32 -4.16 -8.13
C LYS A 77 -14.35 -4.08 -7.01
N THR A 78 -15.53 -4.65 -7.25
CA THR A 78 -16.56 -4.77 -6.22
C THR A 78 -16.10 -5.70 -5.10
N ALA A 79 -16.40 -5.32 -3.85
CA ALA A 79 -16.24 -6.16 -2.68
C ALA A 79 -17.30 -7.28 -2.63
N ARG A 80 -17.18 -8.21 -1.67
CA ARG A 80 -18.12 -9.34 -1.48
C ARG A 80 -19.58 -8.91 -1.37
N VAL A 81 -19.84 -7.78 -0.73
CA VAL A 81 -21.18 -7.19 -0.57
C VAL A 81 -21.61 -6.31 -1.75
N GLY A 82 -20.85 -6.33 -2.85
CA GLY A 82 -21.14 -5.57 -4.06
C GLY A 82 -20.75 -4.09 -4.00
N THR A 83 -20.20 -3.59 -2.89
CA THR A 83 -19.74 -2.20 -2.78
C THR A 83 -18.44 -1.98 -3.55
N TRP A 84 -18.23 -0.74 -4.02
CA TRP A 84 -17.03 -0.32 -4.70
C TRP A 84 -16.71 1.14 -4.38
N GLN A 85 -15.44 1.49 -4.45
CA GLN A 85 -14.96 2.85 -4.26
C GLN A 85 -13.76 3.12 -5.16
N VAL A 86 -13.73 4.31 -5.75
CA VAL A 86 -12.64 4.81 -6.58
C VAL A 86 -12.28 6.20 -6.10
N VAL A 87 -10.99 6.45 -5.96
CA VAL A 87 -10.45 7.81 -5.75
C VAL A 87 -9.89 8.28 -7.09
N ALA A 88 -10.32 9.43 -7.55
CA ALA A 88 -9.91 10.03 -8.80
C ALA A 88 -9.47 11.47 -8.57
N VAL A 89 -8.46 11.90 -9.33
CA VAL A 89 -8.12 13.32 -9.42
C VAL A 89 -9.15 14.01 -10.31
N ALA A 90 -9.62 15.16 -9.90
CA ALA A 90 -10.56 15.93 -10.70
C ALA A 90 -9.88 16.42 -11.99
N THR A 91 -10.60 16.31 -13.09
CA THR A 91 -10.09 16.70 -14.42
C THR A 91 -10.24 18.20 -14.70
N ALA A 92 -11.04 18.90 -13.89
CA ALA A 92 -11.20 20.35 -13.98
C ALA A 92 -11.54 20.90 -12.60
N LEU A 93 -10.98 22.06 -12.29
CA LEU A 93 -11.28 22.87 -11.10
C LEU A 93 -12.31 23.92 -11.43
N ASN A 94 -13.14 24.22 -10.43
CA ASN A 94 -14.16 25.28 -10.49
C ASN A 94 -15.16 25.12 -11.65
N ALA A 95 -15.19 23.94 -12.28
CA ALA A 95 -16.10 23.59 -13.35
C ALA A 95 -16.97 22.38 -12.94
N LYS A 96 -18.19 22.34 -13.46
CA LYS A 96 -19.09 21.20 -13.26
C LYS A 96 -18.64 20.03 -14.11
N VAL A 97 -18.31 18.93 -13.46
CA VAL A 97 -17.87 17.69 -14.12
C VAL A 97 -18.92 16.59 -13.91
N ASN A 98 -19.27 15.90 -14.97
CA ASN A 98 -20.22 14.79 -14.95
C ASN A 98 -19.48 13.46 -14.96
N TYR A 99 -19.88 12.58 -14.05
CA TYR A 99 -19.33 11.22 -13.91
C TYR A 99 -20.43 10.17 -14.00
N ARG A 100 -20.07 8.98 -14.43
CA ARG A 100 -20.87 7.75 -14.27
C ARG A 100 -19.97 6.54 -14.07
N ALA A 101 -20.49 5.54 -13.37
CA ALA A 101 -19.83 4.23 -13.26
C ALA A 101 -20.28 3.32 -14.41
N LYS A 102 -19.33 2.50 -14.90
CA LYS A 102 -19.54 1.51 -15.95
C LYS A 102 -19.04 0.16 -15.44
N ALA A 103 -19.86 -0.88 -15.54
CA ALA A 103 -19.45 -2.25 -15.22
C ALA A 103 -19.90 -3.22 -16.32
N LYS A 104 -19.16 -4.31 -16.53
CA LYS A 104 -19.52 -5.37 -17.47
C LYS A 104 -20.07 -6.57 -16.68
N ILE A 105 -21.30 -6.96 -16.98
CA ILE A 105 -21.96 -8.13 -16.39
C ILE A 105 -22.31 -9.09 -17.53
N GLY A 106 -21.63 -10.24 -17.55
CA GLY A 106 -21.68 -11.12 -18.72
C GLY A 106 -21.17 -10.40 -19.97
N SER A 107 -21.97 -10.38 -21.02
CA SER A 107 -21.66 -9.67 -22.28
C SER A 107 -22.08 -8.20 -22.29
N LYS A 108 -22.92 -7.74 -21.35
CA LYS A 108 -23.52 -6.41 -21.36
C LYS A 108 -22.82 -5.42 -20.44
N TYR A 109 -22.77 -4.16 -20.87
CA TYR A 109 -22.36 -3.05 -20.01
C TYR A 109 -23.57 -2.44 -19.32
N ILE A 110 -23.44 -2.15 -18.03
CA ILE A 110 -24.41 -1.40 -17.22
C ILE A 110 -23.76 -0.11 -16.76
N TYR A 111 -24.57 0.92 -16.58
CA TYR A 111 -24.13 2.26 -16.19
C TYR A 111 -24.93 2.74 -14.99
N SER A 112 -24.31 3.53 -14.15
CA SER A 112 -25.00 4.25 -13.08
C SER A 112 -25.74 5.46 -13.65
N SER A 113 -26.60 6.04 -12.82
CA SER A 113 -27.06 7.42 -13.02
C SER A 113 -25.87 8.38 -13.09
N ILE A 114 -26.02 9.46 -13.86
CA ILE A 114 -25.03 10.54 -13.93
C ILE A 114 -25.02 11.29 -12.60
N LYS A 115 -23.83 11.58 -12.11
CA LYS A 115 -23.61 12.45 -10.94
C LYS A 115 -22.66 13.56 -11.34
N SER A 116 -23.00 14.77 -10.93
CA SER A 116 -22.22 15.96 -11.20
C SER A 116 -21.61 16.52 -9.92
N ILE A 117 -20.42 17.07 -10.03
CA ILE A 117 -19.77 17.80 -8.96
C ILE A 117 -19.03 19.00 -9.54
N THR A 118 -19.04 20.11 -8.82
CA THR A 118 -18.12 21.20 -9.05
C THR A 118 -17.01 21.06 -8.02
N VAL A 119 -15.84 20.60 -8.46
CA VAL A 119 -14.67 20.48 -7.60
C VAL A 119 -14.07 21.86 -7.47
N ARG A 120 -14.06 22.36 -6.26
CA ARG A 120 -13.49 23.68 -5.98
C ARG A 120 -12.00 23.56 -5.73
N SER A 121 -11.22 24.53 -6.21
CA SER A 121 -9.86 24.70 -5.73
C SER A 121 -9.91 24.88 -4.23
N ILE A 122 -8.97 24.26 -3.54
CA ILE A 122 -8.84 24.42 -2.11
C ILE A 122 -8.22 25.81 -1.91
N PRO A 123 -8.81 26.67 -1.08
CA PRO A 123 -8.17 27.90 -0.70
C PRO A 123 -6.78 27.54 -0.14
N GLU A 124 -5.74 28.25 -0.59
CA GLU A 124 -4.47 28.24 0.13
C GLU A 124 -4.79 28.42 1.61
N ILE A 125 -4.45 27.43 2.42
CA ILE A 125 -4.63 27.54 3.86
C ILE A 125 -3.73 28.71 4.25
N SER A 126 -4.33 29.82 4.60
CA SER A 126 -3.60 31.01 5.09
C SER A 126 -2.88 30.62 6.37
N ASN A 127 -1.60 30.35 6.26
CA ASN A 127 -0.84 29.51 7.19
C ASN A 127 -0.33 30.22 8.42
N ALA A 128 -0.25 31.54 8.41
CA ALA A 128 0.40 32.30 9.49
C ALA A 128 -0.30 32.13 10.85
N ALA A 129 -1.62 32.02 10.87
CA ALA A 129 -2.37 31.88 12.13
C ALA A 129 -2.49 30.44 12.63
N SER A 130 -2.48 29.45 11.74
CA SER A 130 -2.67 28.03 12.12
C SER A 130 -1.37 27.28 12.43
N ILE A 131 -0.23 27.79 11.97
CA ILE A 131 1.10 27.24 12.27
C ILE A 131 1.53 27.56 13.71
N SER A 132 0.98 28.61 14.32
CA SER A 132 1.36 29.06 15.66
C SER A 132 0.88 28.14 16.80
N VAL A 133 0.04 27.14 16.51
CA VAL A 133 -0.56 26.29 17.55
C VAL A 133 -0.33 24.82 17.23
N VAL A 134 0.88 24.36 17.45
CA VAL A 134 1.15 22.91 17.50
C VAL A 134 1.03 22.48 18.95
N ASP A 135 -0.14 21.93 19.31
CA ASP A 135 -0.43 21.55 20.67
C ASP A 135 0.36 20.32 21.11
N GLN A 136 0.76 20.32 22.39
CA GLN A 136 1.53 19.24 23.00
C GLN A 136 0.63 18.29 23.80
N PHE A 137 -0.40 17.76 23.19
CA PHE A 137 -1.36 16.85 23.83
C PHE A 137 -0.94 15.37 23.87
N GLY A 138 0.23 15.05 23.36
CA GLY A 138 0.72 13.69 23.38
C GLY A 138 1.23 13.24 24.76
N PRO A 139 1.44 11.96 24.95
CA PRO A 139 2.03 11.43 26.16
C PRO A 139 3.33 12.13 26.55
N GLY A 140 3.47 12.46 27.83
CA GLY A 140 4.61 13.22 28.34
C GLY A 140 4.65 14.70 27.94
N GLY A 141 3.50 15.29 27.57
CA GLY A 141 3.42 16.67 27.14
C GLY A 141 4.14 16.94 25.82
N ARG A 142 4.17 15.97 24.91
CA ARG A 142 4.84 16.03 23.60
C ARG A 142 3.83 16.23 22.47
N ILE A 143 4.30 16.66 21.29
CA ILE A 143 3.46 16.73 20.09
C ILE A 143 3.14 15.30 19.67
N HIS A 144 1.83 14.99 19.55
CA HIS A 144 1.34 13.66 19.27
C HIS A 144 1.24 13.41 17.77
N GLY A 145 1.68 12.25 17.32
CA GLY A 145 1.63 11.82 15.94
C GLY A 145 1.17 10.38 15.75
N ALA A 146 0.98 10.02 14.51
CA ALA A 146 0.73 8.66 14.08
C ALA A 146 1.51 8.37 12.80
N ASP A 147 1.63 7.08 12.43
CA ASP A 147 2.01 6.72 11.07
C ASP A 147 1.03 5.71 10.47
N ILE A 148 0.87 5.78 9.17
CA ILE A 148 -0.16 5.06 8.43
C ILE A 148 0.37 4.52 7.11
N SER A 149 -0.29 3.45 6.67
CA SER A 149 -0.04 2.80 5.39
C SER A 149 -1.33 2.14 4.89
N ARG A 150 -1.23 1.28 3.90
CA ARG A 150 -2.36 0.45 3.41
C ARG A 150 -3.12 -0.30 4.51
N TRP A 151 -2.46 -0.61 5.61
CA TRP A 151 -3.04 -1.39 6.71
C TRP A 151 -4.13 -0.66 7.48
N GLN A 152 -4.10 0.67 7.43
CA GLN A 152 -5.13 1.53 8.01
C GLN A 152 -6.34 1.72 7.08
N HIS A 153 -6.35 1.07 5.91
CA HIS A 153 -7.42 1.10 4.91
C HIS A 153 -8.05 -0.27 4.62
N PRO A 154 -8.54 -1.00 5.61
CA PRO A 154 -9.18 -2.30 5.37
C PRO A 154 -10.30 -2.14 4.34
N ASN A 155 -10.27 -2.98 3.29
CA ASN A 155 -11.23 -2.91 2.17
C ASN A 155 -11.30 -1.54 1.47
N GLY A 156 -10.25 -0.73 1.55
CA GLY A 156 -10.20 0.61 0.97
C GLY A 156 -10.99 1.67 1.75
N ALA A 157 -11.32 1.43 3.01
CA ALA A 157 -11.99 2.39 3.86
C ALA A 157 -11.13 3.65 4.07
N THR A 158 -11.79 4.80 4.19
CA THR A 158 -11.11 6.10 4.38
C THR A 158 -10.92 6.41 5.86
N ILE A 159 -9.81 7.07 6.18
CA ILE A 159 -9.52 7.59 7.52
C ILE A 159 -10.30 8.91 7.73
N ASN A 160 -10.81 9.11 8.94
CA ASN A 160 -11.41 10.39 9.34
C ASN A 160 -10.35 11.24 10.06
N PHE A 161 -9.66 12.08 9.30
CA PHE A 161 -8.58 12.92 9.84
C PHE A 161 -9.08 14.05 10.74
N GLU A 162 -10.32 14.51 10.60
CA GLU A 162 -10.92 15.46 11.54
C GLU A 162 -11.04 14.84 12.95
N LYS A 163 -11.51 13.59 13.00
CA LYS A 163 -11.55 12.84 14.25
C LYS A 163 -10.13 12.56 14.78
N MET A 164 -9.17 12.31 13.90
CA MET A 164 -7.77 12.11 14.28
C MET A 164 -7.20 13.38 14.93
N TYR A 165 -7.45 14.54 14.33
CA TYR A 165 -7.05 15.83 14.89
C TYR A 165 -7.72 16.12 16.24
N ALA A 166 -9.03 15.88 16.34
CA ALA A 166 -9.80 16.04 17.58
C ALA A 166 -9.30 15.11 18.70
N ALA A 167 -8.76 13.95 18.36
CA ALA A 167 -8.13 13.00 19.31
C ALA A 167 -6.69 13.40 19.71
N GLY A 168 -6.21 14.57 19.31
CA GLY A 168 -4.91 15.13 19.72
C GLY A 168 -3.74 14.86 18.77
N ILE A 169 -3.92 14.16 17.65
CA ILE A 169 -2.86 13.97 16.65
C ILE A 169 -2.60 15.29 15.91
N ARG A 170 -1.33 15.64 15.79
CA ARG A 170 -0.88 16.86 15.11
C ARG A 170 -0.01 16.59 13.90
N PHE A 171 0.58 15.40 13.80
CA PHE A 171 1.27 14.98 12.60
C PHE A 171 0.99 13.52 12.25
N VAL A 172 1.05 13.20 10.97
CA VAL A 172 0.93 11.82 10.47
C VAL A 172 2.02 11.57 9.42
N ILE A 173 2.72 10.43 9.54
CA ILE A 173 3.73 10.02 8.57
C ILE A 173 3.13 8.91 7.71
N ILE A 174 3.07 9.14 6.39
CA ILE A 174 2.30 8.33 5.45
C ILE A 174 3.25 7.56 4.56
N LYS A 175 3.01 6.26 4.40
CA LYS A 175 3.76 5.45 3.44
C LYS A 175 3.53 5.98 2.02
N ALA A 176 4.57 6.52 1.42
CA ALA A 176 4.49 7.11 0.08
C ALA A 176 5.08 6.19 -0.99
N SER A 177 6.06 5.37 -0.65
CA SER A 177 6.71 4.44 -1.57
C SER A 177 7.25 3.19 -0.86
N ASP A 178 7.47 2.15 -1.65
CA ASP A 178 8.01 0.85 -1.19
C ASP A 178 8.93 0.29 -2.27
N THR A 179 9.95 -0.43 -1.90
CA THR A 179 10.81 -1.13 -2.87
C THR A 179 10.04 -2.19 -3.63
N ARG A 180 9.05 -2.84 -2.98
CA ARG A 180 8.22 -3.88 -3.57
C ARG A 180 7.07 -3.25 -4.35
N ASP A 181 6.86 -3.67 -5.58
CA ASP A 181 5.97 -2.99 -6.53
C ASP A 181 4.48 -3.06 -6.19
N ASP A 182 4.03 -4.20 -5.68
CA ASP A 182 2.64 -4.37 -5.23
C ASP A 182 2.33 -3.48 -4.01
N ALA A 183 3.28 -3.38 -3.10
CA ALA A 183 3.19 -2.50 -1.94
C ALA A 183 3.33 -1.02 -2.34
N ASP A 184 4.19 -0.71 -3.32
CA ASP A 184 4.38 0.63 -3.86
C ASP A 184 3.13 1.16 -4.57
N ALA A 185 2.48 0.33 -5.37
CA ALA A 185 1.21 0.68 -6.01
C ALA A 185 0.11 1.03 -5.00
N LEU A 186 0.08 0.35 -3.85
CA LEU A 186 -0.84 0.65 -2.76
C LEU A 186 -0.42 1.92 -2.00
N ALA A 187 0.89 2.13 -1.80
CA ALA A 187 1.40 3.36 -1.20
C ALA A 187 1.02 4.58 -2.03
N LEU A 188 1.24 4.53 -3.35
CA LEU A 188 0.82 5.60 -4.27
C LEU A 188 -0.67 5.91 -4.15
N LYS A 189 -1.50 4.86 -4.13
CA LYS A 189 -2.95 5.01 -4.05
C LYS A 189 -3.39 5.79 -2.81
N TYR A 190 -2.80 5.46 -1.65
CA TYR A 190 -3.26 6.02 -0.37
C TYR A 190 -2.58 7.34 -0.04
N VAL A 191 -1.31 7.54 -0.37
CA VAL A 191 -0.62 8.80 -0.06
C VAL A 191 -1.29 10.01 -0.70
N MET A 192 -1.74 9.89 -1.95
CA MET A 192 -2.43 10.98 -2.64
C MET A 192 -3.75 11.36 -1.96
N MET A 193 -4.43 10.38 -1.38
CA MET A 193 -5.69 10.59 -0.66
C MET A 193 -5.44 11.14 0.74
N ASP A 194 -4.52 10.54 1.47
CA ASP A 194 -4.36 10.77 2.90
C ASP A 194 -3.64 12.08 3.20
N ARG A 195 -2.57 12.41 2.43
CA ARG A 195 -1.85 13.68 2.61
C ARG A 195 -2.79 14.87 2.53
N SER A 196 -3.58 14.91 1.49
CA SER A 196 -4.54 16.00 1.27
C SER A 196 -5.59 16.09 2.37
N ALA A 197 -6.18 14.95 2.74
CA ALA A 197 -7.22 14.90 3.75
C ALA A 197 -6.69 15.22 5.17
N ALA A 198 -5.47 14.78 5.50
CA ALA A 198 -4.82 15.09 6.76
C ALA A 198 -4.52 16.58 6.89
N GLN A 199 -3.92 17.19 5.85
CA GLN A 199 -3.62 18.62 5.84
C GLN A 199 -4.88 19.49 5.93
N ALA A 200 -5.95 19.08 5.26
CA ALA A 200 -7.24 19.77 5.36
C ALA A 200 -7.83 19.74 6.78
N ALA A 201 -7.58 18.67 7.52
CA ALA A 201 -7.97 18.55 8.93
C ALA A 201 -7.03 19.33 9.88
N GLY A 202 -5.97 19.98 9.37
CA GLY A 202 -5.00 20.74 10.17
C GLY A 202 -3.80 19.90 10.65
N ILE A 203 -3.67 18.64 10.20
CA ILE A 203 -2.57 17.75 10.59
C ILE A 203 -1.37 17.99 9.67
N PHE A 204 -0.17 18.02 10.22
CA PHE A 204 1.07 18.03 9.46
C PHE A 204 1.33 16.62 8.90
N THR A 205 1.91 16.55 7.69
CA THR A 205 2.13 15.25 7.03
C THR A 205 3.61 15.01 6.77
N GLY A 206 4.06 13.79 7.03
CA GLY A 206 5.35 13.28 6.58
C GLY A 206 5.13 12.17 5.56
N LEU A 207 6.16 11.87 4.79
CA LEU A 207 6.15 10.77 3.82
C LEU A 207 7.27 9.80 4.18
N TYR A 208 7.06 8.50 3.96
CA TYR A 208 8.15 7.55 4.12
C TYR A 208 8.28 6.56 2.96
N HIS A 209 9.52 6.10 2.73
CA HIS A 209 9.87 5.03 1.83
C HIS A 209 10.24 3.79 2.65
N TYR A 210 9.54 2.68 2.45
CA TYR A 210 9.91 1.40 3.04
C TYR A 210 10.98 0.73 2.16
N ALA A 211 12.19 0.60 2.71
CA ALA A 211 13.32 0.06 2.00
C ALA A 211 13.42 -1.47 2.16
N VAL A 212 13.62 -2.17 1.05
CA VAL A 212 14.13 -3.55 1.02
C VAL A 212 15.51 -3.51 0.41
N LEU A 213 16.49 -3.94 1.19
CA LEU A 213 17.88 -3.93 0.76
C LEU A 213 18.15 -4.95 -0.36
N PRO A 214 19.09 -4.66 -1.28
CA PRO A 214 19.36 -5.51 -2.42
C PRO A 214 20.21 -6.75 -2.07
N ASP A 215 19.94 -7.86 -2.76
CA ASP A 215 20.80 -9.06 -2.71
C ASP A 215 21.97 -8.91 -3.70
N VAL A 216 22.95 -8.08 -3.35
CA VAL A 216 24.12 -7.75 -4.18
C VAL A 216 25.41 -7.93 -3.41
N SER A 217 26.56 -7.96 -4.12
CA SER A 217 27.84 -8.29 -3.51
C SER A 217 28.83 -7.12 -3.45
N THR A 218 28.66 -6.11 -4.33
CA THR A 218 29.63 -5.01 -4.41
C THR A 218 29.04 -3.68 -3.90
N ASN A 219 29.91 -2.77 -3.48
CA ASN A 219 29.49 -1.45 -3.02
C ASN A 219 28.87 -0.63 -4.15
N GLU A 220 29.32 -0.78 -5.38
CA GLU A 220 28.76 -0.11 -6.56
C GLU A 220 27.31 -0.51 -6.78
N GLN A 221 27.00 -1.79 -6.65
CA GLN A 221 25.63 -2.28 -6.78
C GLN A 221 24.75 -1.79 -5.62
N VAL A 222 25.30 -1.69 -4.42
CA VAL A 222 24.62 -1.11 -3.24
C VAL A 222 24.27 0.35 -3.49
N ILE A 223 25.22 1.13 -4.02
CA ILE A 223 25.02 2.56 -4.35
C ILE A 223 23.96 2.72 -5.43
N ILE A 224 24.02 1.93 -6.52
CA ILE A 224 23.06 2.00 -7.62
C ILE A 224 21.64 1.68 -7.12
N ASP A 225 21.48 0.69 -6.25
CA ASP A 225 20.18 0.36 -5.67
C ASP A 225 19.65 1.50 -4.78
N ALA A 226 20.48 2.05 -3.91
CA ALA A 226 20.12 3.20 -3.06
C ALA A 226 19.71 4.42 -3.90
N GLN A 227 20.43 4.70 -4.98
CA GLN A 227 20.11 5.76 -5.94
C GLN A 227 18.72 5.52 -6.59
N THR A 228 18.47 4.29 -7.01
CA THR A 228 17.19 3.91 -7.64
C THR A 228 16.02 4.07 -6.69
N GLN A 229 16.19 3.66 -5.43
CA GLN A 229 15.13 3.77 -4.43
C GLN A 229 14.92 5.23 -3.98
N ALA A 230 15.99 6.02 -3.87
CA ALA A 230 15.91 7.46 -3.61
C ALA A 230 15.20 8.20 -4.75
N GLN A 231 15.51 7.86 -6.01
CA GLN A 231 14.83 8.44 -7.17
C GLN A 231 13.33 8.09 -7.18
N LYS A 232 12.94 6.87 -6.78
CA LYS A 232 11.52 6.52 -6.62
C LYS A 232 10.83 7.40 -5.58
N ALA A 233 11.48 7.66 -4.44
CA ALA A 233 10.96 8.55 -3.40
C ALA A 233 10.83 10.00 -3.90
N LEU A 234 11.81 10.51 -4.64
CA LEU A 234 11.77 11.83 -5.26
C LEU A 234 10.64 11.97 -6.28
N TRP A 235 10.46 10.99 -7.17
CA TRP A 235 9.34 11.00 -8.10
C TRP A 235 7.99 10.99 -7.39
N ARG A 236 7.89 10.27 -6.26
CA ARG A 236 6.67 10.26 -5.46
C ARG A 236 6.37 11.64 -4.87
N LEU A 237 7.38 12.26 -4.29
CA LEU A 237 7.26 13.61 -3.75
C LEU A 237 7.01 14.64 -4.86
N GLY A 238 7.68 14.52 -6.01
CA GLY A 238 7.48 15.37 -7.18
C GLY A 238 6.05 15.27 -7.74
N ALA A 239 5.48 14.06 -7.79
CA ALA A 239 4.09 13.85 -8.21
C ALA A 239 3.05 14.48 -7.25
N LEU A 240 3.46 14.79 -6.03
CA LEU A 240 2.67 15.49 -5.01
C LEU A 240 2.91 17.01 -5.00
N GLY A 241 3.67 17.55 -5.98
CA GLY A 241 4.00 18.96 -6.08
C GLY A 241 5.19 19.40 -5.21
N GLY A 242 5.94 18.46 -4.66
CA GLY A 242 7.04 18.75 -3.73
C GLY A 242 6.56 18.91 -2.29
N TYR A 243 7.35 19.62 -1.51
CA TYR A 243 7.00 19.99 -0.13
C TYR A 243 6.17 21.27 -0.09
N ASN A 244 5.20 21.28 0.79
CA ASN A 244 4.58 22.50 1.26
C ASN A 244 4.95 22.77 2.73
N GLU A 245 4.41 23.84 3.32
CA GLU A 245 4.70 24.26 4.69
C GLU A 245 4.12 23.33 5.78
N ARG A 246 3.30 22.35 5.41
CA ARG A 246 2.75 21.34 6.31
C ARG A 246 3.41 19.98 6.17
N ASP A 247 4.42 19.85 5.32
CA ASP A 247 5.14 18.61 5.14
C ASP A 247 6.37 18.52 6.03
N LEU A 248 6.47 17.45 6.81
CA LEU A 248 7.69 17.00 7.45
C LEU A 248 8.68 16.49 6.39
N PRO A 249 9.98 16.42 6.69
CA PRO A 249 10.94 15.79 5.79
C PRO A 249 10.58 14.37 5.44
N TYR A 250 10.99 13.92 4.26
CA TYR A 250 10.84 12.53 3.83
C TYR A 250 11.60 11.58 4.78
N ALA A 251 11.02 10.46 5.12
CA ALA A 251 11.65 9.48 6.00
C ALA A 251 12.08 8.22 5.22
N LEU A 252 13.25 7.71 5.55
CA LEU A 252 13.74 6.39 5.17
C LEU A 252 13.33 5.39 6.26
N ASP A 253 12.51 4.42 5.92
CA ASP A 253 12.13 3.31 6.78
C ASP A 253 13.01 2.09 6.47
N LEU A 254 13.93 1.76 7.39
CA LEU A 254 14.96 0.74 7.23
C LEU A 254 14.92 -0.25 8.41
N GLU A 255 14.37 -1.44 8.16
CA GLU A 255 14.03 -2.40 9.21
C GLU A 255 14.59 -3.81 9.02
N ASN A 256 14.99 -4.18 7.81
CA ASN A 256 15.34 -5.56 7.50
C ASN A 256 16.65 -5.64 6.72
N ASN A 257 17.60 -6.42 7.24
CA ASN A 257 18.90 -6.67 6.63
C ASN A 257 18.99 -8.04 5.94
N CYS A 258 17.93 -8.85 5.98
CA CYS A 258 17.88 -10.12 5.27
C CYS A 258 17.57 -9.88 3.78
N VAL A 259 18.51 -10.22 2.92
CA VAL A 259 18.40 -9.99 1.48
C VAL A 259 18.12 -11.25 0.69
N ARG A 260 18.28 -12.43 1.30
CA ARG A 260 17.93 -13.72 0.68
C ARG A 260 17.33 -14.65 1.70
N LEU A 261 16.21 -15.27 1.34
CA LEU A 261 15.55 -16.28 2.16
C LEU A 261 15.80 -17.69 1.61
N SER A 262 15.94 -18.66 2.51
CA SER A 262 15.84 -20.09 2.22
C SER A 262 14.68 -20.63 3.05
N GLY A 263 13.55 -20.85 2.41
CA GLY A 263 12.28 -21.07 3.10
C GLY A 263 11.89 -19.86 3.97
N SER A 264 11.78 -20.07 5.29
CA SER A 264 11.46 -19.00 6.26
C SER A 264 12.68 -18.44 6.99
N THR A 265 13.88 -18.97 6.70
CA THR A 265 15.13 -18.58 7.37
C THR A 265 15.92 -17.65 6.48
N CYS A 266 16.58 -16.66 7.07
CA CYS A 266 17.48 -15.80 6.32
C CYS A 266 18.73 -16.57 5.91
N ALA A 267 18.95 -16.72 4.61
CA ALA A 267 20.12 -17.35 4.03
C ALA A 267 21.28 -16.38 3.80
N ARG A 268 20.99 -15.08 3.71
CA ARG A 268 22.01 -14.05 3.53
C ARG A 268 21.55 -12.72 4.12
N TYR A 269 22.42 -12.15 4.92
CA TYR A 269 22.30 -10.77 5.41
C TYR A 269 23.26 -9.86 4.62
N LEU A 270 22.82 -8.64 4.32
CA LEU A 270 23.71 -7.62 3.78
C LEU A 270 24.71 -7.20 4.87
N PRO A 271 26.02 -7.04 4.56
CA PRO A 271 27.02 -6.58 5.52
C PRO A 271 26.70 -5.21 6.13
N LYS A 272 27.01 -5.02 7.41
CA LYS A 272 26.75 -3.77 8.14
C LYS A 272 27.29 -2.53 7.45
N THR A 273 28.51 -2.61 6.88
CA THR A 273 29.14 -1.51 6.14
C THR A 273 28.36 -1.17 4.88
N GLN A 274 27.83 -2.16 4.18
CA GLN A 274 27.01 -1.97 2.98
C GLN A 274 25.61 -1.39 3.32
N ILE A 275 25.01 -1.80 4.44
CA ILE A 275 23.74 -1.22 4.91
C ILE A 275 23.93 0.26 5.26
N THR A 276 25.02 0.57 5.95
CA THR A 276 25.34 1.96 6.31
C THR A 276 25.62 2.81 5.06
N LEU A 277 26.38 2.27 4.09
CA LEU A 277 26.63 2.93 2.80
C LEU A 277 25.33 3.18 2.04
N TRP A 278 24.45 2.17 1.99
CA TRP A 278 23.15 2.28 1.33
C TRP A 278 22.30 3.40 1.95
N ALA A 279 22.18 3.41 3.29
CA ALA A 279 21.40 4.41 4.01
C ALA A 279 21.94 5.83 3.78
N LYS A 280 23.27 6.01 3.89
CA LYS A 280 23.93 7.30 3.62
C LYS A 280 23.66 7.78 2.19
N THR A 281 23.79 6.90 1.21
CA THR A 281 23.55 7.23 -0.20
C THR A 281 22.12 7.68 -0.43
N PHE A 282 21.12 6.95 0.09
CA PHE A 282 19.72 7.32 -0.02
C PHE A 282 19.43 8.68 0.62
N LEU A 283 19.82 8.86 1.88
CA LEU A 283 19.56 10.07 2.66
C LEU A 283 20.22 11.30 2.05
N LYS A 284 21.47 11.15 1.59
CA LYS A 284 22.22 12.23 0.93
C LYS A 284 21.51 12.73 -0.33
N ILE A 285 21.05 11.82 -1.19
CA ILE A 285 20.34 12.17 -2.44
C ILE A 285 19.05 12.93 -2.14
N ILE A 286 18.25 12.46 -1.17
CA ILE A 286 17.02 13.18 -0.79
C ILE A 286 17.36 14.58 -0.27
N LYS A 287 18.36 14.69 0.62
CA LYS A 287 18.80 15.98 1.18
C LYS A 287 19.27 16.95 0.11
N GLU A 288 20.18 16.50 -0.76
CA GLU A 288 20.76 17.34 -1.82
C GLU A 288 19.72 17.82 -2.83
N LYS A 289 18.76 16.96 -3.16
CA LYS A 289 17.73 17.30 -4.14
C LYS A 289 16.64 18.20 -3.57
N THR A 290 16.25 18.00 -2.32
CA THR A 290 15.07 18.65 -1.74
C THR A 290 15.37 19.81 -0.78
N ASP A 291 16.64 20.02 -0.45
CA ASP A 291 17.11 21.01 0.55
C ASP A 291 16.46 20.83 1.94
N ARG A 292 15.86 19.66 2.19
CA ARG A 292 15.38 19.24 3.52
C ARG A 292 16.17 18.05 4.02
N THR A 293 16.56 18.08 5.30
CA THR A 293 17.26 16.95 5.91
C THR A 293 16.27 15.81 6.15
N PRO A 294 16.36 14.67 5.45
CA PRO A 294 15.44 13.56 5.60
C PRO A 294 15.59 12.90 6.98
N ILE A 295 14.57 12.16 7.38
CA ILE A 295 14.50 11.42 8.63
C ILE A 295 14.90 9.97 8.36
N ILE A 296 15.58 9.32 9.31
CA ILE A 296 15.75 7.87 9.28
C ILE A 296 14.86 7.23 10.36
N TYR A 297 14.07 6.23 9.94
CA TYR A 297 13.29 5.38 10.87
C TYR A 297 13.93 4.00 10.98
N SER A 298 14.01 3.53 12.20
CA SER A 298 14.40 2.16 12.53
C SER A 298 14.10 1.86 14.00
N TYR A 299 14.55 0.69 14.46
CA TYR A 299 14.49 0.30 15.87
C TYR A 299 15.88 0.00 16.45
N PRO A 300 16.07 0.10 17.78
CA PRO A 300 17.39 0.09 18.40
C PRO A 300 18.24 -1.13 18.07
N SER A 301 17.67 -2.33 18.09
CA SER A 301 18.43 -3.56 17.81
C SER A 301 18.86 -3.67 16.34
N PHE A 302 18.12 -3.09 15.40
CA PHE A 302 18.57 -3.00 14.00
C PHE A 302 19.74 -2.02 13.88
N LEU A 303 19.62 -0.82 14.43
CA LEU A 303 20.68 0.18 14.38
C LEU A 303 21.98 -0.33 15.00
N GLU A 304 21.90 -1.03 16.14
CA GLU A 304 23.08 -1.64 16.77
C GLU A 304 23.60 -2.87 16.04
N GLY A 305 22.69 -3.75 15.62
CA GLY A 305 23.00 -5.07 15.10
C GLY A 305 23.32 -5.13 13.60
N ALA A 306 22.70 -4.26 12.80
CA ALA A 306 22.78 -4.32 11.35
C ALA A 306 23.56 -3.17 10.70
N MET A 307 23.95 -2.14 11.45
CA MET A 307 24.70 -0.99 10.90
C MET A 307 26.02 -0.78 11.63
N VAL A 308 26.94 -0.05 11.02
CA VAL A 308 28.14 0.46 11.69
C VAL A 308 27.89 1.86 12.20
N ARG A 309 28.58 2.25 13.30
CA ARG A 309 28.53 3.62 13.81
C ARG A 309 29.11 4.58 12.78
N ASP A 310 28.41 5.66 12.49
CA ASP A 310 28.78 6.62 11.45
C ASP A 310 28.38 8.03 11.87
N GLU A 311 29.35 8.95 11.84
CA GLU A 311 29.14 10.34 12.28
C GLU A 311 28.28 11.16 11.30
N GLU A 312 28.26 10.81 10.02
CA GLU A 312 27.41 11.46 9.03
C GLU A 312 25.92 11.12 9.29
N LEU A 313 25.62 9.85 9.61
CA LEU A 313 24.27 9.44 9.93
C LEU A 313 23.72 10.17 11.17
N ARG A 314 24.57 10.53 12.11
CA ARG A 314 24.18 11.29 13.31
C ARG A 314 23.57 12.66 13.00
N GLN A 315 23.83 13.22 11.83
CA GLN A 315 23.28 14.51 11.39
C GLN A 315 21.82 14.43 10.92
N TYR A 316 21.31 13.23 10.70
CA TYR A 316 19.93 13.03 10.28
C TYR A 316 19.01 12.85 11.49
N PRO A 317 17.82 13.47 11.50
CA PRO A 317 16.82 13.23 12.54
C PRO A 317 16.48 11.75 12.64
N LEU A 318 16.43 11.21 13.87
CA LEU A 318 16.08 9.82 14.11
C LEU A 318 14.61 9.68 14.53
N TRP A 319 13.85 8.89 13.78
CA TRP A 319 12.54 8.40 14.16
C TRP A 319 12.72 6.96 14.67
N LEU A 320 12.61 6.78 15.99
CA LEU A 320 12.97 5.53 16.64
C LEU A 320 11.74 4.78 17.15
N ALA A 321 11.59 3.53 16.71
CA ALA A 321 10.56 2.62 17.22
C ALA A 321 11.08 1.87 18.44
N GLN A 322 10.47 2.10 19.59
CA GLN A 322 10.73 1.33 20.81
C GLN A 322 9.48 1.31 21.70
N TYR A 323 8.98 0.12 21.92
CA TYR A 323 7.79 -0.12 22.72
C TYR A 323 8.16 -0.52 24.16
N ALA A 324 7.14 -0.71 25.00
CA ALA A 324 7.29 -1.12 26.40
C ALA A 324 8.00 -0.12 27.34
N ILE A 325 8.15 1.13 26.91
CA ILE A 325 8.58 2.27 27.75
C ILE A 325 7.37 3.18 27.94
N ASN A 326 7.15 3.69 29.17
CA ASN A 326 6.01 4.55 29.45
C ASN A 326 6.15 5.93 28.78
N PRO A 327 5.42 6.24 27.72
CA PRO A 327 5.53 7.53 27.00
C PRO A 327 4.92 8.70 27.79
N ALA A 328 4.10 8.42 28.81
CA ALA A 328 3.48 9.45 29.65
C ALA A 328 4.46 10.03 30.68
N ASP A 329 5.55 9.35 30.96
CA ASP A 329 6.65 9.91 31.75
C ASP A 329 7.39 10.96 30.89
N PRO A 330 7.44 12.25 31.30
CA PRO A 330 8.15 13.29 30.59
C PRO A 330 9.65 13.04 30.42
N LEU A 331 10.24 12.24 31.32
CA LEU A 331 11.66 11.86 31.29
C LEU A 331 11.92 10.60 30.47
N ALA A 332 10.87 9.86 30.06
CA ALA A 332 11.04 8.66 29.27
C ALA A 332 11.63 8.98 27.90
N GLN A 333 12.61 8.17 27.51
CA GLN A 333 13.24 8.26 26.18
C GLN A 333 13.55 6.88 25.64
N PRO A 334 13.43 6.67 24.32
CA PRO A 334 13.86 5.43 23.68
C PRO A 334 15.39 5.38 23.53
N GLY A 335 15.92 4.21 23.19
CA GLY A 335 17.33 4.03 22.83
C GLY A 335 18.22 3.52 23.94
N ILE A 336 17.65 3.19 25.10
CA ILE A 336 18.38 2.61 26.25
C ILE A 336 17.73 1.29 26.61
N LYS A 337 18.52 0.28 26.88
CA LYS A 337 18.11 -1.01 27.46
C LYS A 337 18.74 -1.21 28.84
N ASP A 338 18.19 -2.13 29.59
CA ASP A 338 18.81 -2.55 30.84
C ASP A 338 20.26 -3.03 30.57
N GLY A 339 21.23 -2.46 31.30
CA GLY A 339 22.64 -2.77 31.16
C GLY A 339 23.38 -2.06 30.02
N GLY A 340 22.81 -1.07 29.35
CA GLY A 340 23.57 -0.25 28.41
C GLY A 340 22.82 0.41 27.28
N CYS A 341 23.56 1.18 26.50
CA CYS A 341 23.09 1.83 25.27
C CYS A 341 23.05 0.86 24.10
N TYR A 342 22.05 1.00 23.22
CA TYR A 342 21.97 0.24 21.99
C TYR A 342 21.43 1.01 20.79
N VAL A 343 21.29 2.30 20.90
CA VAL A 343 21.04 3.19 19.76
C VAL A 343 22.37 3.71 19.25
N HIS A 344 22.88 3.11 18.26
CA HIS A 344 24.23 3.18 17.73
C HIS A 344 24.77 4.59 17.46
N SER A 345 24.63 5.13 16.23
CA SER A 345 25.18 6.45 15.88
C SER A 345 24.51 7.60 16.63
N TRP A 346 23.27 7.42 17.08
CA TRP A 346 22.50 8.42 17.81
C TRP A 346 22.64 8.34 19.33
N THR A 347 23.54 7.50 19.85
CA THR A 347 23.79 7.40 21.30
C THR A 347 25.01 8.21 21.70
N THR A 348 24.85 9.07 22.70
CA THR A 348 25.94 9.83 23.30
C THR A 348 26.77 8.98 24.25
N ALA A 349 27.94 9.49 24.70
CA ALA A 349 28.82 8.76 25.62
C ALA A 349 28.17 8.38 26.95
N ASN A 350 27.14 9.12 27.39
CA ASN A 350 26.38 8.84 28.60
C ASN A 350 25.08 8.06 28.36
N CYS A 351 24.98 7.36 27.26
CA CYS A 351 23.81 6.58 26.82
C CYS A 351 22.52 7.38 26.55
N SER A 352 22.59 8.69 26.43
CA SER A 352 21.45 9.48 25.98
C SER A 352 21.28 9.32 24.48
N SER A 353 20.06 9.04 24.03
CA SER A 353 19.76 8.96 22.60
C SER A 353 19.35 10.33 22.03
N THR A 354 19.75 10.61 20.79
CA THR A 354 19.42 11.86 20.08
C THR A 354 18.25 11.64 19.12
N TRP A 355 17.19 11.01 19.60
CA TRP A 355 15.98 10.79 18.83
C TRP A 355 15.21 12.10 18.58
N THR A 356 14.50 12.16 17.48
CA THR A 356 13.63 13.28 17.09
C THR A 356 12.16 12.92 17.19
N ILE A 357 11.77 11.75 16.68
CA ILE A 357 10.44 11.18 16.78
C ILE A 357 10.56 9.80 17.43
N TRP A 358 9.63 9.48 18.30
CA TRP A 358 9.56 8.19 18.96
C TRP A 358 8.23 7.52 18.65
N GLN A 359 8.27 6.39 17.91
CA GLN A 359 7.15 5.49 17.77
C GLN A 359 7.09 4.61 19.03
N TYR A 360 6.18 4.96 19.92
CA TYR A 360 6.12 4.35 21.23
C TYR A 360 5.15 3.17 21.33
N SER A 361 4.29 2.98 20.34
CA SER A 361 3.31 1.89 20.30
C SER A 361 2.87 1.58 18.88
N SER A 362 2.69 0.30 18.57
CA SER A 362 2.02 -0.21 17.36
C SER A 362 0.59 -0.70 17.65
N CYS A 363 0.06 -0.36 18.85
CA CYS A 363 -1.20 -0.88 19.36
C CYS A 363 -2.17 0.22 19.79
N GLY A 364 -2.07 1.43 19.21
CA GLY A 364 -3.06 2.48 19.40
C GLY A 364 -4.44 2.01 18.98
N ILE A 365 -5.48 2.42 19.71
CA ILE A 365 -6.86 2.04 19.41
C ILE A 365 -7.33 2.83 18.19
N ALA A 366 -7.20 2.25 17.00
CA ALA A 366 -7.45 2.91 15.72
C ALA A 366 -8.80 3.64 15.63
N PRO A 367 -9.94 3.08 16.07
CA PRO A 367 -11.21 3.79 16.01
C PRO A 367 -11.29 5.09 16.83
N LYS A 368 -10.49 5.21 17.91
CA LYS A 368 -10.36 6.45 18.68
C LYS A 368 -9.88 7.60 17.81
N TYR A 369 -8.96 7.31 16.90
CA TYR A 369 -8.32 8.27 16.00
C TYR A 369 -8.99 8.37 14.63
N GLY A 370 -10.19 7.84 14.47
CA GLY A 370 -10.89 7.90 13.19
C GLY A 370 -10.35 6.96 12.11
N VAL A 371 -9.52 6.01 12.50
CA VAL A 371 -8.90 5.03 11.60
C VAL A 371 -9.74 3.77 11.56
N PRO A 372 -10.14 3.28 10.36
CA PRO A 372 -10.79 2.00 10.21
C PRO A 372 -9.79 0.88 10.48
N GLY A 373 -10.17 -0.07 11.32
CA GLY A 373 -9.30 -1.17 11.74
C GLY A 373 -9.12 -1.22 13.24
N SER A 374 -8.18 -2.04 13.71
CA SER A 374 -8.00 -2.30 15.15
C SER A 374 -6.80 -1.58 15.77
N ARG A 375 -5.77 -1.31 14.98
CA ARG A 375 -4.48 -0.81 15.47
C ARG A 375 -3.97 0.38 14.67
N LEU A 376 -3.25 1.26 15.36
CA LEU A 376 -2.59 2.43 14.82
C LEU A 376 -1.23 2.59 15.49
N ASP A 377 -0.23 2.90 14.70
CA ASP A 377 1.10 3.23 15.19
C ASP A 377 1.09 4.67 15.72
N LEU A 378 1.58 4.84 16.96
CA LEU A 378 1.52 6.10 17.68
C LEU A 378 2.92 6.66 17.95
N ASN A 379 3.06 7.96 17.73
CA ASN A 379 4.31 8.67 17.76
C ASN A 379 4.26 9.90 18.67
N VAL A 380 5.42 10.30 19.18
CA VAL A 380 5.61 11.61 19.80
C VAL A 380 6.85 12.28 19.25
N PHE A 381 6.79 13.61 19.09
CA PHE A 381 7.95 14.42 18.72
C PHE A 381 8.67 14.90 19.98
N ARG A 382 10.02 15.00 19.91
CA ARG A 382 10.90 15.41 21.00
C ARG A 382 11.07 16.88 21.10
N GLY A 383 10.42 17.70 21.42
CA GLY A 383 10.80 19.13 21.47
C GLY A 383 9.61 20.07 21.51
N ALA A 384 9.95 21.33 21.51
CA ALA A 384 8.97 22.40 21.46
C ALA A 384 8.34 22.55 20.07
N PRO A 385 7.16 23.18 19.97
CA PRO A 385 6.52 23.48 18.67
C PRO A 385 7.44 24.20 17.67
N SER A 386 8.27 25.13 18.11
CA SER A 386 9.24 25.81 17.25
C SER A 386 10.24 24.85 16.61
N THR A 387 10.78 23.92 17.38
CA THR A 387 11.71 22.89 16.88
C THR A 387 11.02 21.93 15.92
N PHE A 388 9.74 21.64 16.14
CA PHE A 388 8.94 20.85 15.20
C PHE A 388 8.79 21.57 13.86
N LEU A 389 8.47 22.86 13.88
CA LEU A 389 8.35 23.68 12.68
C LEU A 389 9.69 23.87 11.96
N ASP A 390 10.81 23.85 12.69
CA ASP A 390 12.15 23.92 12.09
C ASP A 390 12.47 22.73 11.18
N LEU A 391 11.86 21.56 11.41
CA LEU A 391 12.00 20.41 10.52
C LEU A 391 11.48 20.68 9.10
N MET A 392 10.52 21.60 8.96
CA MET A 392 9.87 21.90 7.68
C MET A 392 10.53 23.05 6.93
N LYS A 393 11.66 23.58 7.43
CA LYS A 393 12.44 24.60 6.73
C LYS A 393 13.07 23.99 5.47
N GLY A 394 13.15 24.77 4.44
CA GLY A 394 13.60 24.37 3.12
C GLY A 394 12.42 24.17 2.19
N ARG A 395 12.54 24.71 1.00
CA ARG A 395 11.50 24.62 -0.04
C ARG A 395 12.07 23.97 -1.28
N TRP A 396 11.40 22.93 -1.72
CA TRP A 396 11.71 22.32 -2.99
C TRP A 396 10.48 22.36 -3.89
N VAL A 397 10.64 22.93 -5.06
CA VAL A 397 9.64 22.91 -6.12
C VAL A 397 10.16 21.95 -7.20
N PRO A 398 9.46 20.84 -7.45
CA PRO A 398 9.92 19.85 -8.43
C PRO A 398 9.82 20.41 -9.86
N GLU A 399 10.80 20.07 -10.66
CA GLU A 399 10.79 20.28 -12.11
C GLU A 399 10.12 19.10 -12.82
N VAL A 400 9.93 19.23 -14.13
CA VAL A 400 9.34 18.14 -14.96
C VAL A 400 10.17 16.85 -14.86
N ALA A 401 11.49 16.96 -14.78
CA ALA A 401 12.40 15.84 -14.64
C ALA A 401 12.29 15.12 -13.27
N ASP A 402 11.75 15.79 -12.27
CA ASP A 402 11.54 15.23 -10.92
C ASP A 402 10.22 14.49 -10.78
N GLN A 403 9.37 14.56 -11.79
CA GLN A 403 8.11 13.83 -11.80
C GLN A 403 8.32 12.41 -12.34
N MET A 404 7.52 11.48 -11.83
CA MET A 404 7.54 10.12 -12.34
C MET A 404 7.30 10.12 -13.85
N PRO A 405 8.17 9.50 -14.65
CA PRO A 405 7.95 9.33 -16.07
C PRO A 405 6.58 8.71 -16.34
N LYS A 406 5.94 9.07 -17.44
CA LYS A 406 4.70 8.43 -17.85
C LYS A 406 4.99 6.95 -18.09
N ASN A 407 4.39 6.08 -17.29
CA ASN A 407 4.55 4.65 -17.46
C ASN A 407 3.92 4.23 -18.79
N GLU A 408 4.73 3.76 -19.72
CA GLU A 408 4.26 3.16 -20.95
C GLU A 408 3.56 1.83 -20.63
N PRO A 409 2.32 1.60 -21.06
CA PRO A 409 1.63 0.34 -20.79
C PRO A 409 2.43 -0.85 -21.30
N THR A 410 2.39 -1.96 -20.58
CA THR A 410 2.99 -3.22 -21.01
C THR A 410 2.00 -4.37 -20.88
N ALA A 411 2.23 -5.42 -21.66
CA ALA A 411 1.53 -6.70 -21.55
C ALA A 411 2.55 -7.84 -21.46
N ILE A 412 2.22 -8.86 -20.69
CA ILE A 412 2.98 -10.11 -20.62
C ILE A 412 2.35 -11.14 -21.54
N THR A 413 3.17 -11.73 -22.39
CA THR A 413 2.88 -12.96 -23.10
C THR A 413 3.89 -14.03 -22.72
N TYR A 414 3.51 -15.29 -22.81
CA TYR A 414 4.41 -16.40 -22.50
C TYR A 414 4.27 -17.52 -23.53
N LYS A 415 5.37 -18.23 -23.75
CA LYS A 415 5.49 -19.32 -24.71
C LYS A 415 6.45 -20.39 -24.19
N ASN A 416 6.61 -21.47 -24.93
CA ASN A 416 7.53 -22.55 -24.65
C ASN A 416 7.38 -23.12 -23.23
N VAL A 417 6.12 -23.20 -22.76
CA VAL A 417 5.82 -23.72 -21.43
C VAL A 417 6.12 -25.20 -21.39
N LYS A 418 6.99 -25.59 -20.45
CA LYS A 418 7.31 -26.98 -20.18
C LYS A 418 6.93 -27.31 -18.76
N PHE A 419 5.90 -28.12 -18.61
CA PHE A 419 5.55 -28.77 -17.37
C PHE A 419 6.11 -30.18 -17.39
N SER A 420 6.60 -30.65 -16.27
CA SER A 420 7.13 -31.99 -16.22
C SER A 420 6.89 -32.67 -14.87
N THR A 421 7.40 -33.89 -14.74
CA THR A 421 7.39 -34.66 -13.50
C THR A 421 8.11 -33.90 -12.37
N ALA A 422 7.83 -34.25 -11.11
CA ALA A 422 8.33 -33.57 -9.90
C ALA A 422 9.84 -33.27 -9.88
N ASP A 423 10.64 -34.03 -10.61
CA ASP A 423 12.11 -33.90 -10.65
C ASP A 423 12.63 -32.90 -11.70
N LYS A 424 11.77 -32.43 -12.58
CA LYS A 424 12.19 -31.50 -13.65
C LYS A 424 11.69 -30.08 -13.38
N PRO A 425 12.41 -29.07 -13.85
CA PRO A 425 11.96 -27.69 -13.67
C PRO A 425 10.71 -27.38 -14.51
N VAL A 426 9.78 -26.64 -13.94
CA VAL A 426 8.81 -25.87 -14.72
C VAL A 426 9.57 -24.73 -15.39
N SER A 427 9.46 -24.63 -16.71
CA SER A 427 10.11 -23.56 -17.46
C SER A 427 9.18 -22.95 -18.50
N LEU A 428 9.32 -21.66 -18.72
CA LEU A 428 8.62 -20.89 -19.74
C LEU A 428 9.46 -19.69 -20.20
N GLU A 429 9.17 -19.21 -21.40
CA GLU A 429 9.68 -17.93 -21.89
C GLU A 429 8.59 -16.88 -21.77
N VAL A 430 8.97 -15.72 -21.25
CA VAL A 430 8.09 -14.57 -21.08
C VAL A 430 8.58 -13.44 -21.95
N ASP A 431 7.69 -12.88 -22.74
CA ASP A 431 7.91 -11.65 -23.48
C ASP A 431 7.08 -10.54 -22.84
N VAL A 432 7.70 -9.40 -22.57
CA VAL A 432 7.01 -8.18 -22.15
C VAL A 432 6.98 -7.24 -23.33
N ILE A 433 5.79 -6.86 -23.77
CA ILE A 433 5.56 -6.08 -24.97
C ILE A 433 4.87 -4.76 -24.69
N ARG A 434 5.17 -3.75 -25.48
CA ARG A 434 4.50 -2.45 -25.52
C ARG A 434 3.21 -2.53 -26.32
N PRO A 435 2.34 -1.50 -26.30
CA PRO A 435 1.12 -1.47 -27.11
C PRO A 435 1.38 -1.55 -28.62
N ASP A 436 2.55 -1.09 -29.07
CA ASP A 436 2.98 -1.16 -30.47
C ASP A 436 3.62 -2.50 -30.86
N GLY A 437 3.62 -3.48 -29.94
CA GLY A 437 4.17 -4.83 -30.15
C GLY A 437 5.69 -4.94 -29.99
N ARG A 438 6.41 -3.83 -29.78
CA ARG A 438 7.87 -3.87 -29.54
C ARG A 438 8.19 -4.45 -28.17
N PRO A 439 9.26 -5.25 -28.05
CA PRO A 439 9.67 -5.81 -26.79
C PRO A 439 10.21 -4.74 -25.83
N VAL A 440 9.91 -4.91 -24.55
CA VAL A 440 10.61 -4.21 -23.47
C VAL A 440 11.92 -4.96 -23.21
N VAL A 441 13.01 -4.24 -23.07
CA VAL A 441 14.36 -4.84 -22.91
C VAL A 441 14.98 -4.57 -21.53
N THR A 442 14.26 -3.86 -20.67
CA THR A 442 14.69 -3.50 -19.31
C THR A 442 13.69 -4.01 -18.28
N GLY A 443 14.08 -4.05 -17.01
CA GLY A 443 13.19 -4.43 -15.94
C GLY A 443 13.44 -5.83 -15.38
N THR A 444 12.49 -6.32 -14.60
CA THR A 444 12.58 -7.61 -13.90
C THR A 444 11.27 -8.36 -14.05
N VAL A 445 11.36 -9.64 -14.34
CA VAL A 445 10.21 -10.55 -14.31
C VAL A 445 10.32 -11.44 -13.09
N ARG A 446 9.25 -11.53 -12.32
CA ARG A 446 9.09 -12.42 -11.17
C ARG A 446 8.09 -13.49 -11.50
N PHE A 447 8.37 -14.70 -11.08
CA PHE A 447 7.48 -15.84 -11.23
C PHE A 447 7.26 -16.48 -9.87
N TYR A 448 6.01 -16.47 -9.41
CA TYR A 448 5.56 -17.10 -8.18
C TYR A 448 4.71 -18.32 -8.52
N VAL A 449 4.95 -19.40 -7.84
CA VAL A 449 4.16 -20.62 -7.97
C VAL A 449 3.43 -20.87 -6.65
N ASN A 450 2.11 -20.92 -6.72
CA ASN A 450 1.22 -21.09 -5.58
C ASN A 450 0.38 -22.36 -5.75
N PRO A 451 0.13 -23.14 -4.71
CA PRO A 451 -0.77 -24.27 -4.80
C PRO A 451 -2.21 -23.80 -5.04
N LEU A 452 -2.92 -24.46 -5.93
CA LEU A 452 -4.34 -24.17 -6.19
C LEU A 452 -5.24 -24.56 -5.01
N THR A 453 -4.81 -25.54 -4.22
CA THR A 453 -5.48 -25.94 -2.98
C THR A 453 -4.61 -25.58 -1.78
N PRO A 454 -5.19 -25.05 -0.67
CA PRO A 454 -4.43 -24.55 0.47
C PRO A 454 -3.85 -25.64 1.39
N ILE A 455 -3.44 -26.78 0.83
CA ILE A 455 -2.79 -27.85 1.58
C ILE A 455 -1.29 -27.77 1.32
N ASN A 456 -0.64 -26.82 2.03
CA ASN A 456 0.81 -26.78 2.19
C ASN A 456 1.66 -27.00 0.90
N PRO A 457 2.30 -26.08 0.33
CA PRO A 457 3.47 -25.44 0.89
C PRO A 457 3.54 -23.94 0.57
N LYS A 458 4.59 -23.32 1.07
CA LYS A 458 4.92 -21.91 0.82
C LYS A 458 5.07 -21.65 -0.69
N PRO A 459 4.70 -20.44 -1.17
CA PRO A 459 4.95 -20.04 -2.54
C PRO A 459 6.42 -20.20 -2.91
N ILE A 460 6.68 -20.78 -4.07
CA ILE A 460 8.03 -20.89 -4.63
C ILE A 460 8.24 -19.70 -5.57
N GLN A 461 9.36 -19.03 -5.43
CA GLN A 461 9.65 -17.82 -6.20
C GLN A 461 10.94 -17.96 -7.00
N THR A 462 10.93 -17.47 -8.25
CA THR A 462 12.12 -17.14 -9.00
C THR A 462 12.04 -15.70 -9.52
N VAL A 463 13.20 -15.04 -9.62
CA VAL A 463 13.31 -13.66 -10.13
C VAL A 463 14.37 -13.66 -11.22
N VAL A 464 14.01 -13.16 -12.39
CA VAL A 464 14.93 -13.04 -13.52
C VAL A 464 14.98 -11.58 -13.97
N ARG A 465 16.20 -11.02 -13.98
CA ARG A 465 16.43 -9.67 -14.52
C ARG A 465 16.55 -9.74 -16.03
N ALA A 466 16.06 -8.71 -16.70
CA ALA A 466 16.14 -8.62 -18.14
C ALA A 466 17.60 -8.46 -18.60
N THR A 467 17.96 -9.21 -19.61
CA THR A 467 19.18 -8.99 -20.38
C THR A 467 18.90 -8.80 -21.88
N SER A 468 17.70 -9.15 -22.32
CA SER A 468 17.30 -9.08 -23.73
C SER A 468 15.80 -9.34 -23.89
N GLY A 469 14.94 -8.50 -24.09
CA GLY A 469 13.52 -8.59 -24.47
C GLY A 469 12.69 -9.88 -24.24
N SER A 470 13.34 -10.96 -23.84
CA SER A 470 12.71 -12.25 -23.51
C SER A 470 13.35 -12.84 -22.26
N TRP A 471 12.50 -13.28 -21.32
CA TRP A 471 12.93 -13.84 -20.03
C TRP A 471 12.66 -15.34 -19.98
N LYS A 472 13.73 -16.11 -19.73
CA LYS A 472 13.62 -17.55 -19.50
C LYS A 472 13.48 -17.80 -18.00
N LEU A 473 12.31 -18.28 -17.60
CA LEU A 473 12.00 -18.61 -16.22
C LEU A 473 12.11 -20.12 -16.01
N SER A 474 12.64 -20.52 -14.87
CA SER A 474 12.75 -21.92 -14.49
C SER A 474 12.65 -22.07 -12.97
N ILE A 475 11.76 -22.92 -12.49
CA ILE A 475 11.64 -23.28 -11.07
C ILE A 475 11.74 -24.79 -10.93
N LYS A 476 12.56 -25.24 -9.97
CA LYS A 476 12.71 -26.65 -9.58
C LYS A 476 12.02 -26.94 -8.26
N GLY A 477 11.76 -28.21 -8.00
CA GLY A 477 11.28 -28.66 -6.69
C GLY A 477 9.81 -28.32 -6.40
N ILE A 478 8.99 -28.16 -7.45
CA ILE A 478 7.55 -28.01 -7.28
C ILE A 478 6.97 -29.41 -7.03
N PRO A 479 6.30 -29.64 -5.89
CA PRO A 479 5.66 -30.92 -5.59
C PRO A 479 4.57 -31.30 -6.58
N GLU A 480 4.18 -32.57 -6.61
CA GLU A 480 3.01 -33.01 -7.38
C GLU A 480 1.75 -32.31 -6.90
N GLY A 481 0.86 -31.99 -7.83
CA GLY A 481 -0.40 -31.33 -7.56
C GLY A 481 -0.76 -30.26 -8.58
N ALA A 482 -1.86 -29.54 -8.30
CA ALA A 482 -2.34 -28.43 -9.10
C ALA A 482 -1.78 -27.11 -8.56
N TRP A 483 -1.30 -26.28 -9.47
CA TRP A 483 -0.58 -25.03 -9.16
C TRP A 483 -1.06 -23.89 -10.05
N THR A 484 -0.93 -22.69 -9.53
CA THR A 484 -1.00 -21.46 -10.34
C THR A 484 0.34 -20.77 -10.33
N GLY A 485 0.74 -20.25 -11.48
CA GLY A 485 1.94 -19.42 -11.64
C GLY A 485 1.53 -17.98 -11.89
N ASP A 486 1.99 -17.06 -11.03
CA ASP A 486 1.81 -15.63 -11.20
C ASP A 486 3.09 -15.02 -11.76
N ILE A 487 3.01 -14.46 -12.96
CA ILE A 487 4.10 -13.79 -13.65
C ILE A 487 3.90 -12.28 -13.48
N GLY A 488 4.88 -11.60 -12.92
CA GLY A 488 4.85 -10.15 -12.72
C GLY A 488 6.04 -9.47 -13.36
N PHE A 489 5.81 -8.45 -14.17
CA PHE A 489 6.84 -7.57 -14.72
C PHE A 489 6.90 -6.25 -13.96
N VAL A 490 8.11 -5.79 -13.74
CA VAL A 490 8.41 -4.53 -13.06
C VAL A 490 9.59 -3.85 -13.71
N ASP A 491 9.43 -2.56 -13.96
CA ASP A 491 10.52 -1.67 -14.36
C ASP A 491 10.81 -0.68 -13.23
N ALA A 492 11.95 -0.86 -12.55
CA ALA A 492 12.37 0.00 -11.46
C ALA A 492 12.64 1.45 -11.91
N THR A 493 12.87 1.68 -13.20
CA THR A 493 13.03 3.04 -13.74
C THR A 493 11.70 3.79 -13.84
N GLY A 494 10.57 3.08 -13.73
CA GLY A 494 9.24 3.66 -13.88
C GLY A 494 8.88 4.01 -15.34
N THR A 495 9.72 3.69 -16.31
CA THR A 495 9.46 3.96 -17.73
C THR A 495 8.30 3.12 -18.26
N HIS A 496 8.16 1.90 -17.76
CA HIS A 496 7.12 0.98 -18.18
C HIS A 496 6.18 0.63 -17.02
N ALA A 497 4.90 0.48 -17.33
CA ALA A 497 3.90 0.10 -16.35
C ALA A 497 4.09 -1.37 -15.91
N VAL A 498 3.74 -1.65 -14.66
CA VAL A 498 3.68 -3.02 -14.12
C VAL A 498 2.62 -3.82 -14.87
N SER A 499 2.96 -5.04 -15.27
CA SER A 499 2.01 -5.98 -15.87
C SER A 499 2.05 -7.35 -15.19
N LYS A 500 0.96 -8.10 -15.30
CA LYS A 500 0.79 -9.42 -14.69
C LYS A 500 0.13 -10.38 -15.66
N ALA A 501 0.53 -11.64 -15.59
CA ALA A 501 -0.14 -12.75 -16.24
C ALA A 501 -0.20 -13.94 -15.27
N ALA A 502 -1.16 -14.82 -15.45
CA ALA A 502 -1.30 -16.04 -14.66
C ALA A 502 -1.34 -17.26 -15.57
N ILE A 503 -0.85 -18.38 -15.06
CA ILE A 503 -0.87 -19.67 -15.73
C ILE A 503 -1.25 -20.75 -14.70
N GLU A 504 -2.20 -21.61 -15.05
CA GLU A 504 -2.54 -22.79 -14.25
C GLU A 504 -1.86 -24.03 -14.83
N PHE A 505 -1.35 -24.89 -13.97
CA PHE A 505 -0.67 -26.11 -14.38
C PHE A 505 -0.72 -27.20 -13.32
N SER A 506 -0.41 -28.44 -13.72
CA SER A 506 -0.31 -29.58 -12.82
C SER A 506 1.07 -30.25 -12.96
N ILE A 507 1.60 -30.72 -11.85
CA ILE A 507 2.80 -31.55 -11.78
C ILE A 507 2.35 -32.96 -11.36
N GLY A 508 2.75 -33.98 -12.14
CA GLY A 508 2.31 -35.38 -11.92
C GLY A 508 0.87 -35.60 -12.38
N GLN A 509 0.28 -36.72 -11.97
CA GLN A 509 -1.13 -36.99 -12.21
C GLN A 509 -1.98 -36.11 -11.29
N ALA A 510 -2.80 -35.24 -11.86
CA ALA A 510 -3.77 -34.48 -11.09
C ALA A 510 -4.71 -35.42 -10.34
N LEU A 511 -4.70 -35.38 -9.02
CA LEU A 511 -5.71 -36.07 -8.23
C LEU A 511 -7.08 -35.48 -8.60
N PRO A 512 -8.12 -36.34 -8.80
CA PRO A 512 -9.47 -35.85 -9.10
C PRO A 512 -9.90 -34.92 -7.95
N VAL A 513 -10.28 -33.72 -8.29
CA VAL A 513 -10.79 -32.73 -7.33
C VAL A 513 -12.17 -33.23 -6.87
N SER A 514 -12.21 -33.81 -5.71
CA SER A 514 -13.47 -34.05 -5.00
C SER A 514 -14.02 -32.68 -4.55
N PRO A 515 -15.29 -32.38 -4.74
CA PRO A 515 -15.84 -31.12 -4.28
C PRO A 515 -15.82 -31.12 -2.75
N THR A 516 -14.81 -30.48 -2.19
CA THR A 516 -14.61 -30.44 -0.74
C THR A 516 -15.41 -29.27 -0.17
N ALA A 517 -16.22 -29.59 0.81
CA ALA A 517 -16.93 -28.65 1.66
C ALA A 517 -16.00 -27.53 2.12
N THR A 518 -16.50 -26.32 2.10
CA THR A 518 -15.82 -25.10 2.56
C THR A 518 -15.17 -25.32 3.92
N PRO A 519 -13.83 -25.25 4.06
CA PRO A 519 -13.19 -25.41 5.36
C PRO A 519 -13.60 -24.26 6.27
N LYS A 520 -14.10 -24.60 7.44
CA LYS A 520 -14.25 -23.66 8.55
C LYS A 520 -12.86 -23.07 8.82
N PRO A 521 -12.68 -21.75 8.96
CA PRO A 521 -11.37 -21.18 9.20
C PRO A 521 -10.80 -21.75 10.48
N THR A 522 -9.70 -22.47 10.35
CA THR A 522 -8.88 -22.91 11.48
C THR A 522 -8.27 -21.67 12.12
N PRO A 523 -8.33 -21.53 13.44
CA PRO A 523 -7.67 -20.42 14.11
C PRO A 523 -6.18 -20.43 13.76
N ILE A 524 -5.68 -19.33 13.22
CA ILE A 524 -4.24 -19.12 13.01
C ILE A 524 -3.60 -19.20 14.39
N PRO A 525 -2.58 -20.07 14.61
CA PRO A 525 -1.87 -20.08 15.88
C PRO A 525 -1.35 -18.69 16.14
N SER A 526 -1.78 -18.06 17.21
CA SER A 526 -1.25 -16.78 17.65
C SER A 526 0.25 -16.96 17.87
N LYS A 527 1.08 -16.34 17.03
CA LYS A 527 2.49 -16.13 17.39
C LYS A 527 2.49 -15.47 18.76
N LYS A 528 3.27 -16.03 19.71
CA LYS A 528 3.57 -15.34 20.96
C LYS A 528 3.91 -13.90 20.64
N PRO A 529 3.29 -12.91 21.29
CA PRO A 529 3.58 -11.51 21.01
C PRO A 529 5.06 -11.27 21.26
N ALA A 530 5.75 -10.81 20.23
CA ALA A 530 7.00 -10.11 20.42
C ALA A 530 6.72 -8.96 21.39
N ILE A 531 7.53 -8.85 22.44
CA ILE A 531 7.55 -7.85 23.51
C ILE A 531 6.36 -6.88 23.41
N ASP A 532 5.45 -6.96 24.34
CA ASP A 532 4.12 -6.36 24.35
C ASP A 532 4.11 -4.87 23.91
N GLY A 533 4.16 -4.62 22.60
CA GLY A 533 4.01 -3.29 21.99
C GLY A 533 2.66 -2.64 22.32
N CYS A 534 1.74 -3.40 22.91
CA CYS A 534 0.42 -2.94 23.32
C CYS A 534 0.33 -2.51 24.79
N LYS A 535 1.43 -2.58 25.55
CA LYS A 535 1.46 -2.25 26.98
C LYS A 535 0.91 -0.86 27.27
N TYR A 536 1.15 0.08 26.38
CA TYR A 536 0.72 1.48 26.52
C TYR A 536 -0.40 1.86 25.54
N GLN A 537 -1.33 0.95 25.28
CA GLN A 537 -2.58 1.34 24.64
C GLN A 537 -3.26 2.41 25.50
N ILE A 538 -3.57 3.55 24.88
CA ILE A 538 -4.35 4.59 25.56
C ILE A 538 -5.78 4.07 25.66
N LYS A 539 -6.09 3.46 26.81
CA LYS A 539 -7.47 3.17 27.21
C LYS A 539 -8.13 4.50 27.55
N ASN A 540 -9.32 4.74 27.07
CA ASN A 540 -10.16 5.85 27.55
C ASN A 540 -10.62 5.57 28.97
#